data_0edd9778c95910c1f82fb3215ceb77c1
#
_entry.id   0edd9778c95910c1f82fb3215ceb77c1
#
_cell.length_a   1.000
_cell.length_b   1.000
_cell.length_c   1.000
_cell.angle_alpha   90.00
_cell.angle_beta   90.00
_cell.angle_gamma   90.00
#
_symmetry.space_group_name_H-M   'P 1'
#
loop_
_entity.id
_entity.type
_entity.pdbx_description
1 polymer ?
#
loop_
_entity_poly.entity_id
_entity_poly.type
_entity_poly.pdbx_seq_one_letter_code
_entity_poly.pdbx_strand_id
1 'polypeptide(L)'
;MITLFVIFSSILVFSSLMVVLSRNTVFSVLYLIFSFFNAAILFLMSNAEFLAMVLIIVYVGAVAVLFLFVVMMLNINIIKVKEGLLKYLPFGLILIFIFLVELSLVFSDFQVFPDFETKIDINNLLMQGNTNTKAIGLYLYTDYFIIFQMSGFVLLVAMIGAIVLAYEKNENYIKQDVFYQQNIDKKKLIKLNDVNPDS
;
A
#
# COMPACT_ATOMS: atom_id res chain seq x y z
N MET A 1 20.38 0.28 24.70
CA MET A 1 19.20 -0.23 23.97
C MET A 1 17.94 0.55 24.33
N ILE A 2 17.53 0.63 25.61
CA ILE A 2 16.28 1.30 26.04
C ILE A 2 16.24 2.78 25.63
N THR A 3 17.31 3.53 25.81
CA THR A 3 17.38 4.95 25.42
C THR A 3 17.17 5.18 23.93
N LEU A 4 17.79 4.37 23.08
CA LEU A 4 17.58 4.45 21.62
C LEU A 4 16.14 4.10 21.23
N PHE A 5 15.57 3.07 21.86
CA PHE A 5 14.16 2.69 21.65
C PHE A 5 13.22 3.85 21.97
N VAL A 6 13.41 4.51 23.13
CA VAL A 6 12.56 5.65 23.54
C VAL A 6 12.70 6.82 22.57
N ILE A 7 13.90 7.09 22.07
CA ILE A 7 14.14 8.18 21.10
C ILE A 7 13.38 7.89 19.80
N PHE A 8 13.62 6.73 19.17
CA PHE A 8 12.97 6.39 17.91
C PHE A 8 11.45 6.24 18.03
N SER A 9 10.98 5.69 19.15
CA SER A 9 9.55 5.60 19.45
C SER A 9 8.91 7.00 19.58
N SER A 10 9.55 7.93 20.27
CA SER A 10 9.05 9.32 20.39
C SER A 10 9.02 10.03 19.04
N ILE A 11 10.05 9.86 18.22
CA ILE A 11 10.11 10.42 16.87
C ILE A 11 8.99 9.83 16.00
N LEU A 12 8.74 8.53 16.10
CA LEU A 12 7.67 7.84 15.38
C LEU A 12 6.29 8.38 15.74
N VAL A 13 6.01 8.54 17.03
CA VAL A 13 4.73 9.12 17.50
C VAL A 13 4.58 10.56 17.02
N PHE A 14 5.65 11.36 17.13
CA PHE A 14 5.61 12.75 16.66
C PHE A 14 5.40 12.84 15.14
N SER A 15 6.11 12.04 14.35
CA SER A 15 5.94 12.03 12.90
C SER A 15 4.55 11.55 12.48
N SER A 16 3.99 10.55 13.16
CA SER A 16 2.62 10.07 12.88
C SER A 16 1.55 11.11 13.20
N LEU A 17 1.74 11.90 14.25
CA LEU A 17 0.88 13.05 14.53
C LEU A 17 0.97 14.11 13.44
N MET A 18 2.19 14.38 12.94
CA MET A 18 2.39 15.32 11.85
C MET A 18 1.76 14.88 10.53
N VAL A 19 1.65 13.56 10.27
CA VAL A 19 0.90 13.03 9.11
C VAL A 19 -0.56 13.53 9.13
N VAL A 20 -1.21 13.50 10.29
CA VAL A 20 -2.62 13.86 10.43
C VAL A 20 -2.81 15.39 10.51
N LEU A 21 -1.91 16.09 11.18
CA LEU A 21 -2.00 17.56 11.41
C LEU A 21 -1.57 18.37 10.19
N SER A 22 -0.82 17.78 9.26
CA SER A 22 -0.31 18.50 8.10
C SER A 22 -1.45 18.99 7.20
N ARG A 23 -1.42 20.28 6.85
CA ARG A 23 -2.40 20.89 5.94
C ARG A 23 -2.12 20.59 4.48
N ASN A 24 -0.88 20.33 4.15
CA ASN A 24 -0.45 20.01 2.80
C ASN A 24 -0.31 18.49 2.66
N THR A 25 -1.04 17.91 1.72
CA THR A 25 -1.08 16.49 1.47
C THR A 25 0.29 15.89 1.10
N VAL A 26 1.14 16.67 0.40
CA VAL A 26 2.50 16.23 0.06
C VAL A 26 3.36 16.10 1.32
N PHE A 27 3.32 17.10 2.22
CA PHE A 27 4.04 17.02 3.49
C PHE A 27 3.51 15.90 4.39
N SER A 28 2.20 15.63 4.37
CA SER A 28 1.62 14.51 5.10
C SER A 28 2.24 13.18 4.66
N VAL A 29 2.37 12.95 3.34
CA VAL A 29 3.00 11.73 2.83
C VAL A 29 4.50 11.68 3.14
N LEU A 30 5.21 12.80 3.14
CA LEU A 30 6.62 12.83 3.55
C LEU A 30 6.80 12.46 5.03
N TYR A 31 5.93 12.95 5.93
CA TYR A 31 5.92 12.53 7.32
C TYR A 31 5.57 11.05 7.48
N LEU A 32 4.68 10.52 6.63
CA LEU A 32 4.36 9.09 6.61
C LEU A 32 5.58 8.24 6.24
N ILE A 33 6.32 8.64 5.21
CA ILE A 33 7.58 7.99 4.81
C ILE A 33 8.56 8.00 5.98
N PHE A 34 8.74 9.14 6.62
CA PHE A 34 9.63 9.28 7.76
C PHE A 34 9.19 8.43 8.96
N SER A 35 7.88 8.34 9.21
CA SER A 35 7.31 7.45 10.23
C SER A 35 7.62 5.98 9.97
N PHE A 36 7.41 5.49 8.75
CA PHE A 36 7.75 4.11 8.39
C PHE A 36 9.25 3.82 8.51
N PHE A 37 10.10 4.79 8.17
CA PHE A 37 11.54 4.62 8.33
C PHE A 37 11.94 4.43 9.80
N ASN A 38 11.37 5.23 10.71
CA ASN A 38 11.57 5.07 12.15
C ASN A 38 11.00 3.73 12.67
N ALA A 39 9.83 3.30 12.17
CA ALA A 39 9.27 2.00 12.51
C ALA A 39 10.20 0.84 12.08
N ALA A 40 10.79 0.92 10.90
CA ALA A 40 11.76 -0.07 10.44
C ALA A 40 12.98 -0.18 11.37
N ILE A 41 13.49 0.94 11.88
CA ILE A 41 14.57 0.95 12.86
C ILE A 41 14.15 0.23 14.16
N LEU A 42 12.91 0.47 14.63
CA LEU A 42 12.38 -0.22 15.82
C LEU A 42 12.27 -1.74 15.60
N PHE A 43 11.85 -2.18 14.39
CA PHE A 43 11.86 -3.61 14.04
C PHE A 43 13.27 -4.20 14.00
N LEU A 44 14.27 -3.47 13.49
CA LEU A 44 15.67 -3.90 13.55
C LEU A 44 16.16 -4.05 15.00
N MET A 45 15.79 -3.12 15.88
CA MET A 45 16.12 -3.21 17.30
C MET A 45 15.46 -4.40 17.99
N SER A 46 14.33 -4.87 17.46
CA SER A 46 13.63 -6.07 17.95
C SER A 46 14.11 -7.37 17.28
N ASN A 47 15.21 -7.35 16.54
CA ASN A 47 15.75 -8.48 15.76
C ASN A 47 14.79 -9.00 14.66
N ALA A 48 13.81 -8.21 14.25
CA ALA A 48 12.87 -8.53 13.16
C ALA A 48 13.40 -7.99 11.82
N GLU A 49 14.58 -8.44 11.40
CA GLU A 49 15.30 -7.92 10.22
C GLU A 49 14.48 -8.04 8.94
N PHE A 50 13.84 -9.21 8.71
CA PHE A 50 13.02 -9.45 7.53
C PHE A 50 11.85 -8.48 7.45
N LEU A 51 11.15 -8.27 8.56
CA LEU A 51 9.99 -7.38 8.62
C LEU A 51 10.39 -5.91 8.40
N ALA A 52 11.53 -5.49 8.97
CA ALA A 52 12.07 -4.15 8.74
C ALA A 52 12.38 -3.90 7.26
N MET A 53 13.01 -4.86 6.58
CA MET A 53 13.32 -4.75 5.15
C MET A 53 12.07 -4.72 4.28
N VAL A 54 11.08 -5.56 4.56
CA VAL A 54 9.79 -5.56 3.85
C VAL A 54 9.09 -4.21 4.03
N LEU A 55 9.12 -3.64 5.22
CA LEU A 55 8.50 -2.34 5.49
C LEU A 55 9.16 -1.23 4.66
N ILE A 56 10.47 -1.21 4.55
CA ILE A 56 11.17 -0.21 3.73
C ILE A 56 10.89 -0.44 2.24
N ILE A 57 11.03 -1.66 1.75
CA ILE A 57 10.92 -1.94 0.31
C ILE A 57 9.48 -1.77 -0.18
N VAL A 58 8.50 -2.32 0.53
CA VAL A 58 7.11 -2.34 0.09
C VAL A 58 6.35 -1.09 0.53
N TYR A 59 6.37 -0.76 1.84
CA TYR A 59 5.58 0.36 2.34
C TYR A 59 6.19 1.71 1.98
N VAL A 60 7.49 1.89 2.16
CA VAL A 60 8.15 3.14 1.78
C VAL A 60 8.38 3.18 0.27
N GLY A 61 9.02 2.14 -0.30
CA GLY A 61 9.45 2.15 -1.69
C GLY A 61 8.31 2.06 -2.70
N ALA A 62 7.28 1.27 -2.46
CA ALA A 62 6.17 1.10 -3.40
C ALA A 62 4.95 1.94 -3.01
N VAL A 63 4.39 1.71 -1.81
CA VAL A 63 3.08 2.29 -1.44
C VAL A 63 3.18 3.79 -1.17
N ALA A 64 4.10 4.23 -0.33
CA ALA A 64 4.19 5.65 0.03
C ALA A 64 4.65 6.52 -1.14
N VAL A 65 5.56 6.03 -1.99
CA VAL A 65 5.98 6.73 -3.22
C VAL A 65 4.82 6.81 -4.21
N LEU A 66 4.02 5.75 -4.36
CA LEU A 66 2.81 5.77 -5.19
C LEU A 66 1.82 6.83 -4.67
N PHE A 67 1.58 6.88 -3.36
CA PHE A 67 0.73 7.90 -2.74
C PHE A 67 1.27 9.31 -2.98
N LEU A 68 2.58 9.52 -2.85
CA LEU A 68 3.21 10.81 -3.12
C LEU A 68 2.93 11.25 -4.56
N PHE A 69 3.10 10.34 -5.52
CA PHE A 69 2.86 10.63 -6.93
C PHE A 69 1.38 10.97 -7.21
N VAL A 70 0.46 10.17 -6.69
CA VAL A 70 -0.99 10.38 -6.86
C VAL A 70 -1.42 11.70 -6.24
N VAL A 71 -1.00 12.00 -5.02
CA VAL A 71 -1.36 13.23 -4.31
C VAL A 71 -0.79 14.49 -4.99
N MET A 72 0.38 14.37 -5.60
CA MET A 72 0.98 15.46 -6.37
C MET A 72 0.22 15.73 -7.68
N MET A 73 -0.31 14.66 -8.33
CA MET A 73 -1.13 14.82 -9.54
C MET A 73 -2.54 15.34 -9.24
N LEU A 74 -3.11 14.93 -8.11
CA LEU A 74 -4.44 15.37 -7.70
C LEU A 74 -4.37 16.78 -7.10
N ASN A 75 -4.86 17.76 -7.83
CA ASN A 75 -4.98 19.14 -7.34
C ASN A 75 -6.15 19.22 -6.34
N ILE A 76 -5.93 18.70 -5.11
CA ILE A 76 -6.97 18.64 -4.07
C ILE A 76 -7.21 20.04 -3.53
N ASN A 77 -8.36 20.59 -3.81
CA ASN A 77 -8.78 21.92 -3.34
C ASN A 77 -9.13 21.84 -1.85
N ILE A 78 -8.14 22.17 -0.99
CA ILE A 78 -8.18 22.03 0.49
C ILE A 78 -9.25 22.93 1.14
N ILE A 79 -9.79 23.89 0.40
CA ILE A 79 -10.68 24.94 0.93
C ILE A 79 -12.04 24.37 1.39
N LYS A 80 -12.52 23.28 0.79
CA LYS A 80 -13.84 22.69 1.10
C LYS A 80 -13.87 21.77 2.33
N VAL A 81 -12.73 21.38 2.87
CA VAL A 81 -12.66 20.39 3.96
C VAL A 81 -12.92 21.00 5.34
N LYS A 82 -12.78 22.33 5.50
CA LYS A 82 -12.84 22.99 6.82
C LYS A 82 -14.23 23.15 7.41
N GLU A 83 -15.29 23.12 6.63
CA GLU A 83 -16.64 23.49 7.12
C GLU A 83 -17.36 22.34 7.87
N GLY A 84 -16.90 21.11 7.77
CA GLY A 84 -17.54 19.94 8.37
C GLY A 84 -16.85 19.36 9.62
N LEU A 85 -15.59 19.69 9.87
CA LEU A 85 -14.78 19.05 10.92
C LEU A 85 -15.33 19.23 12.34
N LEU A 86 -15.80 20.44 12.70
CA LEU A 86 -16.35 20.73 14.03
C LEU A 86 -17.65 19.98 14.31
N LYS A 87 -18.44 19.65 13.28
CA LYS A 87 -19.71 18.95 13.43
C LYS A 87 -19.53 17.46 13.78
N TYR A 88 -18.45 16.85 13.30
CA TYR A 88 -18.14 15.42 13.54
C TYR A 88 -17.20 15.18 14.72
N LEU A 89 -16.64 16.23 15.30
CA LEU A 89 -15.68 16.15 16.40
C LEU A 89 -16.24 15.38 17.64
N PRO A 90 -17.49 15.61 18.11
CA PRO A 90 -18.01 14.86 19.24
C PRO A 90 -18.17 13.37 18.95
N PHE A 91 -18.59 13.02 17.74
CA PHE A 91 -18.71 11.61 17.32
C PHE A 91 -17.33 10.93 17.22
N GLY A 92 -16.31 11.62 16.69
CA GLY A 92 -14.93 11.13 16.66
C GLY A 92 -14.34 10.92 18.05
N LEU A 93 -14.62 11.81 19.00
CA LEU A 93 -14.18 11.64 20.40
C LEU A 93 -14.80 10.41 21.08
N ILE A 94 -16.08 10.14 20.82
CA ILE A 94 -16.76 8.95 21.37
C ILE A 94 -16.09 7.67 20.80
N LEU A 95 -15.81 7.61 19.50
CA LEU A 95 -15.12 6.48 18.90
C LEU A 95 -13.72 6.26 19.46
N ILE A 96 -12.95 7.34 19.63
CA ILE A 96 -11.61 7.27 20.23
C ILE A 96 -11.72 6.75 21.68
N PHE A 97 -12.70 7.22 22.44
CA PHE A 97 -12.90 6.79 23.83
C PHE A 97 -13.25 5.29 23.92
N ILE A 98 -14.15 4.80 23.06
CA ILE A 98 -14.49 3.37 22.97
C ILE A 98 -13.24 2.55 22.67
N PHE A 99 -12.47 2.97 21.66
CA PHE A 99 -11.25 2.27 21.27
C PHE A 99 -10.18 2.25 22.39
N LEU A 100 -10.02 3.35 23.12
CA LEU A 100 -9.11 3.39 24.28
C LEU A 100 -9.57 2.46 25.41
N VAL A 101 -10.89 2.36 25.67
CA VAL A 101 -11.43 1.42 26.65
C VAL A 101 -11.16 -0.03 26.21
N GLU A 102 -11.42 -0.38 24.95
CA GLU A 102 -11.11 -1.72 24.41
C GLU A 102 -9.62 -2.06 24.56
N LEU A 103 -8.73 -1.14 24.17
CA LEU A 103 -7.29 -1.34 24.34
C LEU A 103 -6.92 -1.53 25.81
N SER A 104 -7.47 -0.71 26.73
CA SER A 104 -7.21 -0.82 28.15
C SER A 104 -7.64 -2.17 28.72
N LEU A 105 -8.80 -2.68 28.29
CA LEU A 105 -9.27 -4.01 28.70
C LEU A 105 -8.36 -5.13 28.18
N VAL A 106 -7.96 -5.07 26.92
CA VAL A 106 -7.02 -6.05 26.33
C VAL A 106 -5.68 -6.05 27.09
N PHE A 107 -5.15 -4.89 27.44
CA PHE A 107 -3.87 -4.79 28.16
C PHE A 107 -3.99 -5.14 29.64
N SER A 108 -5.16 -4.96 30.27
CA SER A 108 -5.37 -5.36 31.67
C SER A 108 -5.49 -6.88 31.83
N ASP A 109 -6.09 -7.55 30.86
CA ASP A 109 -6.25 -9.01 30.81
C ASP A 109 -5.15 -9.70 30.00
N PHE A 110 -3.89 -9.26 30.15
CA PHE A 110 -2.76 -9.84 29.41
C PHE A 110 -2.55 -11.36 29.66
N GLN A 111 -3.33 -11.98 30.55
CA GLN A 111 -3.38 -13.44 30.76
C GLN A 111 -4.36 -14.16 29.82
N VAL A 112 -5.11 -13.43 28.97
CA VAL A 112 -6.14 -14.02 28.10
C VAL A 112 -5.57 -14.59 26.79
N PHE A 113 -4.32 -14.33 26.46
CA PHE A 113 -3.72 -15.08 25.37
C PHE A 113 -3.40 -16.49 25.89
N PRO A 114 -4.23 -17.51 25.55
CA PRO A 114 -3.85 -18.88 25.84
C PRO A 114 -2.46 -19.05 25.22
N ASP A 115 -1.56 -19.69 25.96
CA ASP A 115 -0.28 -20.12 25.43
C ASP A 115 -0.56 -20.77 24.09
N PHE A 116 -0.38 -20.03 23.01
CA PHE A 116 -0.32 -20.62 21.70
C PHE A 116 0.94 -21.48 21.77
N GLU A 117 0.76 -22.72 22.15
CA GLU A 117 1.77 -23.76 21.97
C GLU A 117 2.05 -23.81 20.47
N THR A 118 2.89 -22.87 20.02
CA THR A 118 3.50 -22.98 18.71
C THR A 118 4.27 -24.28 18.74
N LYS A 119 3.77 -25.30 18.03
CA LYS A 119 4.39 -26.64 17.93
C LYS A 119 5.86 -26.59 17.54
N ILE A 120 6.34 -25.46 17.16
CA ILE A 120 7.73 -25.21 16.75
C ILE A 120 8.25 -24.03 17.56
N ASP A 121 9.28 -24.28 18.34
CA ASP A 121 9.97 -23.27 19.13
C ASP A 121 10.89 -22.46 18.21
N ILE A 122 10.43 -21.26 17.81
CA ILE A 122 11.20 -20.31 16.98
C ILE A 122 12.57 -20.03 17.60
N ASN A 123 12.64 -19.98 18.92
CA ASN A 123 13.87 -19.74 19.63
C ASN A 123 14.88 -20.87 19.38
N ASN A 124 14.42 -22.12 19.31
CA ASN A 124 15.29 -23.27 18.99
C ASN A 124 15.83 -23.18 17.57
N LEU A 125 15.04 -22.73 16.60
CA LEU A 125 15.52 -22.53 15.22
C LEU A 125 16.55 -21.40 15.11
N LEU A 126 16.36 -20.30 15.84
CA LEU A 126 17.31 -19.20 15.88
C LEU A 126 18.59 -19.59 16.62
N MET A 127 18.50 -20.39 17.70
CA MET A 127 19.67 -20.92 18.44
C MET A 127 20.51 -21.91 17.61
N GLN A 128 19.92 -22.53 16.58
CA GLN A 128 20.64 -23.38 15.62
C GLN A 128 21.46 -22.59 14.58
N GLY A 129 21.61 -21.27 14.75
CA GLY A 129 22.38 -20.41 13.84
C GLY A 129 21.65 -20.07 12.53
N ASN A 130 20.33 -20.28 12.45
CA ASN A 130 19.55 -19.85 11.30
C ASN A 130 19.30 -18.32 11.36
N THR A 131 19.38 -17.68 10.19
CA THR A 131 19.00 -16.27 10.07
C THR A 131 17.50 -16.08 10.27
N ASN A 132 17.07 -14.89 10.73
CA ASN A 132 15.67 -14.54 10.90
C ASN A 132 14.84 -14.84 9.64
N THR A 133 15.34 -14.47 8.47
CA THR A 133 14.70 -14.74 7.17
C THR A 133 14.49 -16.23 6.91
N LYS A 134 15.49 -17.08 7.22
CA LYS A 134 15.40 -18.52 7.02
C LYS A 134 14.40 -19.16 7.96
N ALA A 135 14.36 -18.74 9.22
CA ALA A 135 13.39 -19.23 10.20
C ALA A 135 11.96 -18.91 9.77
N ILE A 136 11.69 -17.66 9.37
CA ILE A 136 10.38 -17.25 8.86
C ILE A 136 10.01 -18.05 7.61
N GLY A 137 10.94 -18.23 6.67
CA GLY A 137 10.70 -18.99 5.44
C GLY A 137 10.31 -20.44 5.72
N LEU A 138 10.98 -21.11 6.64
CA LEU A 138 10.65 -22.48 7.02
C LEU A 138 9.20 -22.58 7.52
N TYR A 139 8.75 -21.69 8.39
CA TYR A 139 7.37 -21.68 8.89
C TYR A 139 6.35 -21.36 7.80
N LEU A 140 6.63 -20.34 7.01
CA LEU A 140 5.71 -19.82 6.01
C LEU A 140 5.38 -20.85 4.94
N TYR A 141 6.38 -21.65 4.55
CA TYR A 141 6.21 -22.65 3.48
C TYR A 141 5.82 -24.06 3.99
N THR A 142 5.77 -24.26 5.31
CA THR A 142 5.32 -25.53 5.89
C THR A 142 3.99 -25.40 6.61
N ASP A 143 3.98 -24.81 7.80
CA ASP A 143 2.80 -24.75 8.66
C ASP A 143 1.77 -23.73 8.17
N TYR A 144 2.22 -22.61 7.59
CA TYR A 144 1.38 -21.52 7.11
C TYR A 144 1.22 -21.48 5.59
N PHE A 145 1.50 -22.59 4.91
CA PHE A 145 1.44 -22.69 3.45
C PHE A 145 0.10 -22.21 2.87
N ILE A 146 -1.03 -22.60 3.49
CA ILE A 146 -2.36 -22.21 3.01
C ILE A 146 -2.55 -20.70 3.10
N ILE A 147 -2.16 -20.07 4.22
CA ILE A 147 -2.28 -18.62 4.41
C ILE A 147 -1.38 -17.88 3.42
N PHE A 148 -0.17 -18.39 3.20
CA PHE A 148 0.74 -17.86 2.19
C PHE A 148 0.13 -17.91 0.77
N GLN A 149 -0.46 -19.05 0.40
CA GLN A 149 -1.12 -19.21 -0.90
C GLN A 149 -2.32 -18.27 -1.05
N MET A 150 -3.13 -18.11 0.00
CA MET A 150 -4.26 -17.16 0.00
C MET A 150 -3.81 -15.71 -0.18
N SER A 151 -2.67 -15.32 0.39
CA SER A 151 -2.10 -13.98 0.18
C SER A 151 -1.74 -13.73 -1.29
N GLY A 152 -1.25 -14.76 -1.99
CA GLY A 152 -0.99 -14.71 -3.43
C GLY A 152 -2.25 -14.45 -4.25
N PHE A 153 -3.39 -15.09 -3.90
CA PHE A 153 -4.67 -14.82 -4.56
C PHE A 153 -5.16 -13.38 -4.32
N VAL A 154 -4.99 -12.86 -3.11
CA VAL A 154 -5.35 -11.45 -2.80
C VAL A 154 -4.54 -10.49 -3.67
N LEU A 155 -3.24 -10.72 -3.81
CA LEU A 155 -2.38 -9.90 -4.68
C LEU A 155 -2.79 -10.01 -6.15
N LEU A 156 -3.13 -11.21 -6.62
CA LEU A 156 -3.61 -11.42 -7.99
C LEU A 156 -4.89 -10.64 -8.27
N VAL A 157 -5.87 -10.72 -7.36
CA VAL A 157 -7.14 -9.98 -7.48
C VAL A 157 -6.90 -8.48 -7.47
N ALA A 158 -6.03 -7.99 -6.60
CA ALA A 158 -5.67 -6.56 -6.54
C ALA A 158 -5.02 -6.09 -7.86
N MET A 159 -4.11 -6.89 -8.43
CA MET A 159 -3.47 -6.58 -9.71
C MET A 159 -4.48 -6.54 -10.86
N ILE A 160 -5.34 -7.56 -10.97
CA ILE A 160 -6.39 -7.60 -12.00
C ILE A 160 -7.34 -6.42 -11.83
N GLY A 161 -7.76 -6.12 -10.59
CA GLY A 161 -8.63 -4.97 -10.29
C GLY A 161 -8.02 -3.64 -10.72
N ALA A 162 -6.74 -3.42 -10.44
CA ALA A 162 -6.04 -2.21 -10.86
C ALA A 162 -5.99 -2.08 -12.40
N ILE A 163 -5.70 -3.18 -13.10
CA ILE A 163 -5.66 -3.18 -14.58
C ILE A 163 -7.05 -2.90 -15.17
N VAL A 164 -8.10 -3.55 -14.64
CA VAL A 164 -9.47 -3.38 -15.14
C VAL A 164 -9.97 -1.96 -14.89
N LEU A 165 -9.68 -1.36 -13.73
CA LEU A 165 -10.07 0.02 -13.43
C LEU A 165 -9.30 1.06 -14.27
N ALA A 166 -8.05 0.78 -14.64
CA ALA A 166 -7.26 1.65 -15.49
C ALA A 166 -7.55 1.46 -16.99
N TYR A 167 -8.27 0.39 -17.36
CA TYR A 167 -8.55 0.08 -18.75
C TYR A 167 -9.67 0.97 -19.30
N GLU A 168 -9.30 1.89 -20.19
CA GLU A 168 -10.24 2.73 -20.95
C GLU A 168 -10.42 2.11 -22.34
N LYS A 169 -11.66 1.69 -22.62
CA LYS A 169 -12.04 1.19 -23.94
C LYS A 169 -12.22 2.38 -24.89
N ASN A 170 -11.29 2.55 -25.81
CA ASN A 170 -11.46 3.55 -26.86
C ASN A 170 -12.53 3.08 -27.85
N GLU A 171 -13.77 3.60 -27.76
CA GLU A 171 -14.88 3.25 -28.63
C GLU A 171 -14.67 3.71 -30.08
N ASN A 172 -13.78 4.66 -30.31
CA ASN A 172 -13.46 5.19 -31.63
C ASN A 172 -12.33 4.42 -32.35
N TYR A 173 -11.94 3.25 -31.81
CA TYR A 173 -10.92 2.45 -32.46
C TYR A 173 -11.47 1.80 -33.74
N ILE A 174 -11.07 2.30 -34.88
CA ILE A 174 -11.38 1.71 -36.20
C ILE A 174 -10.51 0.46 -36.36
N LYS A 175 -11.13 -0.71 -36.21
CA LYS A 175 -10.45 -1.97 -36.50
C LYS A 175 -10.09 -2.01 -37.98
N GLN A 176 -8.80 -2.10 -38.27
CA GLN A 176 -8.32 -2.32 -39.61
C GLN A 176 -8.58 -3.79 -39.98
N ASP A 177 -9.31 -4.00 -41.06
CA ASP A 177 -9.44 -5.33 -41.65
C ASP A 177 -8.30 -5.56 -42.66
N VAL A 178 -7.27 -6.25 -42.19
CA VAL A 178 -6.06 -6.51 -42.96
C VAL A 178 -6.37 -7.35 -44.21
N PHE A 179 -7.33 -8.30 -44.08
CA PHE A 179 -7.74 -9.14 -45.19
C PHE A 179 -8.45 -8.34 -46.29
N TYR A 180 -9.31 -7.41 -45.91
CA TYR A 180 -9.99 -6.50 -46.83
C TYR A 180 -8.99 -5.57 -47.50
N GLN A 181 -8.03 -5.02 -46.77
CA GLN A 181 -6.99 -4.13 -47.31
C GLN A 181 -6.03 -4.83 -48.30
N GLN A 182 -5.72 -6.10 -48.10
CA GLN A 182 -4.89 -6.88 -49.00
C GLN A 182 -5.61 -7.26 -50.29
N ASN A 183 -6.91 -7.46 -50.24
CA ASN A 183 -7.73 -7.91 -51.36
C ASN A 183 -8.46 -6.80 -52.10
N ILE A 184 -8.22 -5.52 -51.76
CA ILE A 184 -8.83 -4.39 -52.44
C ILE A 184 -8.26 -4.27 -53.89
N ASP A 185 -9.16 -4.31 -54.84
CA ASP A 185 -8.84 -4.11 -56.26
C ASP A 185 -8.43 -2.64 -56.51
N LYS A 186 -7.27 -2.44 -57.12
CA LYS A 186 -6.70 -1.11 -57.41
C LYS A 186 -7.68 -0.17 -58.10
N LYS A 187 -8.60 -0.69 -58.95
CA LYS A 187 -9.63 0.09 -59.65
C LYS A 187 -10.66 0.72 -58.73
N LYS A 188 -10.86 0.20 -57.51
CA LYS A 188 -11.81 0.73 -56.54
C LYS A 188 -11.21 1.82 -55.63
N LEU A 189 -9.89 1.93 -55.59
CA LEU A 189 -9.17 2.89 -54.74
C LEU A 189 -8.92 4.23 -55.44
N ILE A 190 -8.91 4.24 -56.75
CA ILE A 190 -8.61 5.45 -57.55
C ILE A 190 -9.92 6.06 -58.00
N LYS A 191 -10.36 7.13 -57.33
CA LYS A 191 -11.40 8.05 -57.87
C LYS A 191 -10.69 9.11 -58.68
N LEU A 192 -10.85 9.03 -60.01
CA LEU A 192 -10.47 10.13 -60.90
C LEU A 192 -11.51 11.24 -60.67
N ASN A 193 -11.12 12.34 -60.07
CA ASN A 193 -11.88 13.57 -60.06
C ASN A 193 -11.45 14.39 -61.29
N ASP A 194 -12.40 14.70 -62.16
CA ASP A 194 -12.21 15.71 -63.21
C ASP A 194 -12.02 17.06 -62.51
N VAL A 195 -10.78 17.55 -62.55
CA VAL A 195 -10.45 18.91 -62.10
C VAL A 195 -10.78 19.85 -63.25
N ASN A 196 -11.85 20.65 -63.08
CA ASN A 196 -12.13 21.74 -64.00
C ASN A 196 -10.97 22.75 -63.92
N PRO A 197 -10.27 23.00 -65.06
CA PRO A 197 -9.11 23.92 -65.04
C PRO A 197 -9.51 25.40 -64.88
N ASP A 198 -10.82 25.72 -64.84
CA ASP A 198 -11.34 27.11 -64.82
C ASP A 198 -12.01 27.51 -63.50
N SER A 199 -11.68 26.84 -62.37
CA SER A 199 -12.16 27.26 -61.02
C SER A 199 -11.05 27.76 -60.14
#